data_87f0ab996a9e79dd4659d84e3dd15e5c
#
_entry.id   87f0ab996a9e79dd4659d84e3dd15e5c
#
_cell.length_a   1.000
_cell.length_b   1.000
_cell.length_c   1.000
_cell.angle_alpha   90.00
_cell.angle_beta   90.00
_cell.angle_gamma   90.00
#
_symmetry.space_group_name_H-M   'P 1'
#
loop_
_entity.id
_entity.type
_entity.pdbx_description
1 polymer ?
#
loop_
_entity_poly.entity_id
_entity_poly.type
_entity_poly.pdbx_seq_one_letter_code
_entity_poly.pdbx_strand_id
1 'polypeptide(L)'
;MITRTLSFLLICVVLTACSLFDPDANLKSERQLWEEAQGHMDGSRYLEAITSLEELDRRFPFGQYADGTQLDLVYAYFKSSKYELARLTADRFIRLNPDHPEADYAQYMKGLSSYASNDSIVSRYLPGDET
;
A
#
# COMPACT_ATOMS: atom_id res chain seq x y z
N MET A 1 -20.76 40.60 -39.81
CA MET A 1 -19.63 39.66 -39.93
C MET A 1 -18.84 39.60 -38.62
N ILE A 2 -18.53 40.70 -37.99
CA ILE A 2 -17.69 40.78 -36.75
C ILE A 2 -18.29 40.02 -35.55
N THR A 3 -19.60 40.04 -35.36
CA THR A 3 -20.30 39.35 -34.27
C THR A 3 -20.25 37.82 -34.40
N ARG A 4 -20.26 37.29 -35.62
CA ARG A 4 -20.17 35.84 -35.87
C ARG A 4 -18.75 35.31 -35.64
N THR A 5 -17.71 36.08 -35.97
CA THR A 5 -16.31 35.74 -35.74
C THR A 5 -15.96 35.83 -34.25
N LEU A 6 -16.51 36.81 -33.53
CA LEU A 6 -16.33 36.96 -32.09
C LEU A 6 -16.96 35.80 -31.31
N SER A 7 -18.14 35.33 -31.75
CA SER A 7 -18.83 34.17 -31.16
C SER A 7 -18.04 32.86 -31.36
N PHE A 8 -17.43 32.67 -32.55
CA PHE A 8 -16.58 31.51 -32.83
C PHE A 8 -15.30 31.52 -31.98
N LEU A 9 -14.68 32.68 -31.77
CA LEU A 9 -13.51 32.83 -30.98
C LEU A 9 -13.78 32.54 -29.48
N LEU A 10 -14.94 32.96 -28.97
CA LEU A 10 -15.39 32.72 -27.62
C LEU A 10 -15.62 31.20 -27.35
N ILE A 11 -16.21 30.49 -28.32
CA ILE A 11 -16.45 29.03 -28.24
C ILE A 11 -15.13 28.26 -28.23
N CYS A 12 -14.13 28.64 -29.01
CA CYS A 12 -12.81 28.01 -29.02
C CYS A 12 -12.07 28.16 -27.69
N VAL A 13 -12.20 29.30 -27.02
CA VAL A 13 -11.56 29.54 -25.70
C VAL A 13 -12.18 28.69 -24.61
N VAL A 14 -13.49 28.42 -24.66
CA VAL A 14 -14.18 27.59 -23.67
C VAL A 14 -13.81 26.09 -23.82
N LEU A 15 -13.53 25.63 -25.03
CA LEU A 15 -13.16 24.23 -25.31
C LEU A 15 -11.72 23.90 -24.84
N THR A 16 -10.83 24.87 -24.71
CA THR A 16 -9.46 24.65 -24.22
C THR A 16 -9.34 24.69 -22.69
N ALA A 17 -10.34 25.19 -21.97
CA ALA A 17 -10.33 25.30 -20.51
C ALA A 17 -10.51 23.95 -19.80
N CYS A 18 -11.08 22.92 -20.45
CA CYS A 18 -11.30 21.62 -19.84
C CYS A 18 -10.03 20.76 -19.72
N SER A 19 -8.94 21.10 -20.38
CA SER A 19 -7.68 20.31 -20.34
C SER A 19 -6.71 20.78 -19.25
N LEU A 20 -7.00 21.86 -18.52
CA LEU A 20 -6.09 22.44 -17.53
C LEU A 20 -6.38 22.02 -16.08
N PHE A 21 -7.46 21.28 -15.86
CA PHE A 21 -7.80 20.80 -14.52
C PHE A 21 -7.86 19.28 -14.52
N ASP A 22 -6.70 18.65 -14.56
CA ASP A 22 -6.55 17.23 -14.22
C ASP A 22 -6.28 17.15 -12.71
N PRO A 23 -7.28 16.78 -11.89
CA PRO A 23 -7.10 16.66 -10.45
C PRO A 23 -6.12 15.54 -10.08
N ASP A 24 -5.83 14.64 -11.01
CA ASP A 24 -4.92 13.51 -10.84
C ASP A 24 -3.47 13.82 -11.28
N ALA A 25 -3.22 14.98 -11.88
CA ALA A 25 -1.89 15.37 -12.39
C ALA A 25 -0.78 15.39 -11.31
N ASN A 26 -1.15 15.49 -10.03
CA ASN A 26 -0.24 15.43 -8.89
C ASN A 26 -0.24 14.08 -8.15
N LEU A 27 -1.05 13.11 -8.57
CA LEU A 27 -1.11 11.81 -7.92
C LEU A 27 0.00 10.90 -8.46
N LYS A 28 0.76 10.30 -7.55
CA LYS A 28 1.77 9.31 -7.92
C LYS A 28 1.14 8.15 -8.68
N SER A 29 1.80 7.69 -9.73
CA SER A 29 1.42 6.48 -10.46
C SER A 29 1.67 5.23 -9.62
N GLU A 30 1.10 4.10 -10.02
CA GLU A 30 1.33 2.80 -9.38
C GLU A 30 2.83 2.48 -9.25
N ARG A 31 3.59 2.66 -10.34
CA ARG A 31 5.04 2.47 -10.36
C ARG A 31 5.77 3.39 -9.36
N GLN A 32 5.42 4.66 -9.32
CA GLN A 32 6.08 5.61 -8.42
C GLN A 32 5.83 5.27 -6.95
N LEU A 33 4.62 4.86 -6.58
CA LEU A 33 4.31 4.40 -5.23
C LEU A 33 5.09 3.12 -4.88
N TRP A 34 5.18 2.19 -5.84
CA TRP A 34 5.96 0.96 -5.67
C TRP A 34 7.45 1.26 -5.47
N GLU A 35 8.07 2.05 -6.35
CA GLU A 35 9.49 2.42 -6.26
C GLU A 35 9.82 3.16 -4.96
N GLU A 36 8.92 4.03 -4.50
CA GLU A 36 9.05 4.73 -3.22
C GLU A 36 8.96 3.74 -2.04
N ALA A 37 7.99 2.84 -2.07
CA ALA A 37 7.84 1.81 -1.04
C ALA A 37 9.09 0.92 -0.96
N GLN A 38 9.62 0.46 -2.11
CA GLN A 38 10.84 -0.33 -2.15
C GLN A 38 12.04 0.45 -1.58
N GLY A 39 12.19 1.73 -1.92
CA GLY A 39 13.24 2.57 -1.36
C GLY A 39 13.14 2.73 0.17
N HIS A 40 11.93 2.73 0.73
CA HIS A 40 11.73 2.70 2.17
C HIS A 40 12.05 1.32 2.77
N MET A 41 11.65 0.23 2.10
CA MET A 41 11.96 -1.15 2.52
C MET A 41 13.47 -1.39 2.57
N ASP A 42 14.20 -1.03 1.52
CA ASP A 42 15.66 -1.14 1.42
C ASP A 42 16.38 -0.36 2.53
N GLY A 43 15.84 0.81 2.86
CA GLY A 43 16.32 1.65 3.96
C GLY A 43 15.88 1.19 5.35
N SER A 44 15.16 0.06 5.49
CA SER A 44 14.56 -0.42 6.74
C SER A 44 13.62 0.60 7.41
N ARG A 45 13.07 1.54 6.64
CA ARG A 45 12.09 2.54 7.08
C ARG A 45 10.68 1.97 6.93
N TYR A 46 10.37 0.99 7.77
CA TYR A 46 9.15 0.18 7.60
C TYR A 46 7.86 0.97 7.83
N LEU A 47 7.87 2.02 8.66
CA LEU A 47 6.67 2.84 8.88
C LEU A 47 6.33 3.69 7.64
N GLU A 48 7.35 4.25 6.99
CA GLU A 48 7.20 4.99 5.74
C GLU A 48 6.82 4.04 4.59
N ALA A 49 7.44 2.87 4.54
CA ALA A 49 7.09 1.82 3.57
C ALA A 49 5.60 1.43 3.69
N ILE A 50 5.11 1.21 4.92
CA ILE A 50 3.69 0.91 5.17
C ILE A 50 2.80 2.00 4.57
N THR A 51 3.13 3.28 4.77
CA THR A 51 2.32 4.38 4.24
C THR A 51 2.20 4.34 2.71
N SER A 52 3.32 4.13 2.01
CA SER A 52 3.34 4.05 0.54
C SER A 52 2.65 2.77 0.03
N LEU A 53 2.84 1.64 0.72
CA LEU A 53 2.22 0.35 0.37
C LEU A 53 0.70 0.35 0.62
N GLU A 54 0.23 0.94 1.73
CA GLU A 54 -1.20 1.08 2.00
C GLU A 54 -1.89 1.99 0.96
N GLU A 55 -1.23 3.07 0.54
CA GLU A 55 -1.74 3.91 -0.54
C GLU A 55 -1.80 3.13 -1.86
N LEU A 56 -0.78 2.33 -2.15
CA LEU A 56 -0.71 1.48 -3.34
C LEU A 56 -1.83 0.43 -3.34
N ASP A 57 -2.02 -0.32 -2.24
CA ASP A 57 -3.08 -1.33 -2.09
C ASP A 57 -4.48 -0.71 -2.22
N ARG A 58 -4.67 0.50 -1.69
CA ARG A 58 -5.95 1.21 -1.76
C ARG A 58 -6.28 1.74 -3.16
N ARG A 59 -5.29 2.27 -3.88
CA ARG A 59 -5.50 2.91 -5.19
C ARG A 59 -5.44 1.91 -6.36
N PHE A 60 -4.61 0.87 -6.22
CA PHE A 60 -4.34 -0.10 -7.27
C PHE A 60 -4.48 -1.55 -6.77
N PRO A 61 -5.66 -1.92 -6.22
CA PRO A 61 -5.85 -3.24 -5.59
C PRO A 61 -5.74 -4.43 -6.56
N PHE A 62 -5.80 -4.16 -7.86
CA PHE A 62 -5.65 -5.15 -8.93
C PHE A 62 -4.55 -4.75 -9.92
N GLY A 63 -3.62 -3.92 -9.49
CA GLY A 63 -2.48 -3.46 -10.28
C GLY A 63 -1.43 -4.56 -10.45
N GLN A 64 -0.42 -4.25 -11.26
CA GLN A 64 0.66 -5.20 -11.54
C GLN A 64 1.52 -5.50 -10.29
N TYR A 65 1.51 -4.62 -9.28
CA TYR A 65 2.25 -4.78 -8.04
C TYR A 65 1.37 -5.24 -6.87
N ALA A 66 0.09 -5.56 -7.08
CA ALA A 66 -0.86 -5.82 -6.01
C ALA A 66 -0.42 -6.97 -5.09
N ASP A 67 0.02 -8.10 -5.66
CA ASP A 67 0.45 -9.26 -4.88
C ASP A 67 1.72 -8.96 -4.08
N GLY A 68 2.73 -8.35 -4.72
CA GLY A 68 3.96 -7.91 -4.05
C GLY A 68 3.69 -6.88 -2.95
N THR A 69 2.77 -5.94 -3.19
CA THR A 69 2.35 -4.95 -2.21
C THR A 69 1.80 -5.59 -0.94
N GLN A 70 0.95 -6.61 -1.07
CA GLN A 70 0.39 -7.31 0.08
C GLN A 70 1.46 -8.08 0.85
N LEU A 71 2.39 -8.74 0.17
CA LEU A 71 3.48 -9.48 0.81
C LEU A 71 4.47 -8.53 1.52
N ASP A 72 4.80 -7.40 0.90
CA ASP A 72 5.63 -6.36 1.50
C ASP A 72 4.95 -5.71 2.72
N LEU A 73 3.62 -5.50 2.67
CA LEU A 73 2.86 -5.05 3.83
C LEU A 73 2.94 -6.04 4.99
N VAL A 74 2.82 -7.34 4.72
CA VAL A 74 2.98 -8.39 5.76
C VAL A 74 4.34 -8.25 6.44
N TYR A 75 5.41 -8.14 5.65
CA TYR A 75 6.76 -8.00 6.19
C TYR A 75 6.98 -6.68 6.94
N ALA A 76 6.57 -5.56 6.36
CA ALA A 76 6.74 -4.24 6.96
C ALA A 76 5.94 -4.09 8.27
N TYR A 77 4.72 -4.60 8.34
CA TYR A 77 3.93 -4.67 9.57
C TYR A 77 4.63 -5.50 10.63
N PHE A 78 5.14 -6.68 10.27
CA PHE A 78 5.89 -7.54 11.21
C PHE A 78 7.13 -6.83 11.75
N LYS A 79 7.93 -6.22 10.88
CA LYS A 79 9.15 -5.47 11.27
C LYS A 79 8.85 -4.24 12.13
N SER A 80 7.66 -3.68 12.01
CA SER A 80 7.18 -2.55 12.84
C SER A 80 6.43 -3.00 14.10
N SER A 81 6.52 -4.28 14.47
CA SER A 81 5.82 -4.88 15.63
C SER A 81 4.29 -4.76 15.56
N LYS A 82 3.73 -4.53 14.38
CA LYS A 82 2.29 -4.51 14.12
C LYS A 82 1.80 -5.92 13.77
N TYR A 83 2.05 -6.87 14.67
CA TYR A 83 1.89 -8.30 14.41
C TYR A 83 0.48 -8.70 14.00
N GLU A 84 -0.54 -8.09 14.59
CA GLU A 84 -1.92 -8.40 14.22
C GLU A 84 -2.27 -7.96 12.80
N LEU A 85 -1.77 -6.79 12.35
CA LEU A 85 -1.94 -6.36 10.97
C LEU A 85 -1.19 -7.27 9.99
N ALA A 86 0.04 -7.68 10.33
CA ALA A 86 0.81 -8.64 9.54
C ALA A 86 0.04 -9.97 9.39
N ARG A 87 -0.50 -10.50 10.48
CA ARG A 87 -1.30 -11.74 10.49
C ARG A 87 -2.55 -11.62 9.61
N LEU A 88 -3.31 -10.55 9.76
CA LEU A 88 -4.55 -10.32 9.01
C LEU A 88 -4.29 -10.13 7.51
N THR A 89 -3.22 -9.40 7.16
CA THR A 89 -2.85 -9.18 5.75
C THR A 89 -2.37 -10.48 5.11
N ALA A 90 -1.55 -11.29 5.81
CA ALA A 90 -1.13 -12.60 5.35
C ALA A 90 -2.32 -13.55 5.15
N ASP A 91 -3.26 -13.58 6.10
CA ASP A 91 -4.48 -14.39 6.01
C ASP A 91 -5.35 -13.97 4.81
N ARG A 92 -5.49 -12.66 4.56
CA ARG A 92 -6.19 -12.14 3.37
C ARG A 92 -5.52 -12.60 2.09
N PHE A 93 -4.19 -12.48 1.99
CA PHE A 93 -3.42 -12.88 0.81
C PHE A 93 -3.64 -14.36 0.48
N ILE A 94 -3.50 -15.25 1.47
CA ILE A 94 -3.67 -16.68 1.30
C ILE A 94 -5.07 -17.05 0.80
N ARG A 95 -6.11 -16.39 1.34
CA ARG A 95 -7.49 -16.66 0.90
C ARG A 95 -7.78 -16.18 -0.50
N LEU A 96 -7.18 -15.08 -0.93
CA LEU A 96 -7.38 -14.51 -2.27
C LEU A 96 -6.50 -15.17 -3.32
N ASN A 97 -5.33 -15.67 -2.93
CA ASN A 97 -4.30 -16.19 -3.82
C ASN A 97 -3.79 -17.57 -3.33
N PRO A 98 -4.65 -18.60 -3.21
CA PRO A 98 -4.26 -19.87 -2.60
C PRO A 98 -3.19 -20.63 -3.39
N ASP A 99 -3.15 -20.44 -4.70
CA ASP A 99 -2.19 -21.09 -5.61
C ASP A 99 -0.99 -20.22 -5.97
N HIS A 100 -0.82 -19.06 -5.30
CA HIS A 100 0.30 -18.17 -5.56
C HIS A 100 1.63 -18.80 -5.09
N PRO A 101 2.72 -18.64 -5.84
CA PRO A 101 4.05 -19.17 -5.45
C PRO A 101 4.52 -18.76 -4.05
N GLU A 102 4.13 -17.56 -3.60
CA GLU A 102 4.48 -17.02 -2.29
C GLU A 102 3.43 -17.30 -1.20
N ALA A 103 2.43 -18.17 -1.46
CA ALA A 103 1.42 -18.52 -0.46
C ALA A 103 2.04 -19.17 0.78
N ASP A 104 3.08 -20.00 0.61
CA ASP A 104 3.83 -20.62 1.71
C ASP A 104 4.55 -19.58 2.58
N TYR A 105 5.15 -18.56 1.96
CA TYR A 105 5.74 -17.43 2.68
C TYR A 105 4.69 -16.68 3.49
N ALA A 106 3.55 -16.36 2.89
CA ALA A 106 2.46 -15.70 3.61
C ALA A 106 1.95 -16.56 4.78
N GLN A 107 1.85 -17.89 4.61
CA GLN A 107 1.47 -18.81 5.68
C GLN A 107 2.49 -18.83 6.82
N TYR A 108 3.78 -18.84 6.49
CA TYR A 108 4.86 -18.73 7.46
C TYR A 108 4.78 -17.43 8.25
N MET A 109 4.63 -16.30 7.57
CA MET A 109 4.54 -14.98 8.21
C MET A 109 3.28 -14.83 9.08
N LYS A 110 2.16 -15.42 8.68
CA LYS A 110 0.94 -15.49 9.49
C LYS A 110 1.20 -16.23 10.82
N GLY A 111 1.87 -17.38 10.77
CA GLY A 111 2.23 -18.14 11.97
C GLY A 111 3.20 -17.39 12.88
N LEU A 112 4.25 -16.82 12.29
CA LEU A 112 5.26 -16.04 13.00
C LEU A 112 4.64 -14.80 13.68
N SER A 113 3.75 -14.10 12.99
CA SER A 113 3.05 -12.94 13.53
C SER A 113 2.11 -13.30 14.69
N SER A 114 1.43 -14.45 14.59
CA SER A 114 0.59 -14.98 15.68
C SER A 114 1.41 -15.31 16.93
N TYR A 115 2.58 -15.92 16.75
CA TYR A 115 3.48 -16.22 17.85
C TYR A 115 4.00 -14.94 18.52
N ALA A 116 4.51 -13.99 17.73
CA ALA A 116 5.04 -12.73 18.24
C ALA A 116 3.97 -11.86 18.93
N SER A 117 2.72 -11.90 18.44
CA SER A 117 1.58 -11.21 19.09
C SER A 117 1.29 -11.79 20.47
N ASN A 118 1.27 -13.11 20.62
CA ASN A 118 1.02 -13.77 21.89
C ASN A 118 2.16 -13.51 22.89
N ASP A 119 3.41 -13.57 22.45
CA ASP A 119 4.57 -13.30 23.28
C ASP A 119 4.54 -11.85 23.81
N SER A 120 4.19 -10.88 22.96
CA SER A 120 4.07 -9.47 23.36
C SER A 120 2.93 -9.22 24.36
N ILE A 121 1.85 -9.99 24.31
CA ILE A 121 0.75 -9.93 25.28
C ILE A 121 1.21 -10.55 26.59
N VAL A 122 1.79 -11.73 26.55
CA VAL A 122 2.28 -12.45 27.73
C VAL A 122 3.30 -11.61 28.50
N SER A 123 4.31 -11.05 27.83
CA SER A 123 5.32 -10.19 28.46
C SER A 123 4.76 -8.91 29.08
N ARG A 124 3.62 -8.42 28.59
CA ARG A 124 2.95 -7.24 29.16
C ARG A 124 2.20 -7.54 30.46
N TYR A 125 1.64 -8.74 30.60
CA TYR A 125 0.80 -9.12 31.73
C TYR A 125 1.49 -9.98 32.78
N LEU A 126 2.61 -10.63 32.40
CA LEU A 126 3.46 -11.38 33.32
C LEU A 126 4.79 -10.63 33.44
N PRO A 127 4.96 -9.73 34.44
CA PRO A 127 6.26 -9.17 34.73
C PRO A 127 7.21 -10.34 35.04
N GLY A 128 8.31 -10.43 34.29
CA GLY A 128 9.33 -11.46 34.47
C GLY A 128 9.80 -11.45 35.93
N ASP A 129 9.88 -12.64 36.52
CA ASP A 129 10.56 -12.83 37.82
C ASP A 129 11.99 -12.31 37.67
N GLU A 130 12.22 -11.12 38.15
CA GLU A 130 13.59 -10.63 38.40
C GLU A 130 14.13 -11.39 39.63
N THR A 131 14.81 -12.50 39.38
CA THR A 131 15.68 -13.17 40.36
C THR A 131 17.12 -12.89 40.02
#